data_b31ba74da7b8db9478ab89e742f096c4
#
_entry.id   b31ba74da7b8db9478ab89e742f096c4
#
_cell.length_a   1.000
_cell.length_b   1.000
_cell.length_c   1.000
_cell.angle_alpha   90.00
_cell.angle_beta   90.00
_cell.angle_gamma   90.00
#
_symmetry.space_group_name_H-M   'P 1'
#
loop_
_entity.id
_entity.type
_entity.pdbx_description
1 polymer ?
#
loop_
_entity_poly.entity_id
_entity_poly.type
_entity_poly.pdbx_seq_one_letter_code
_entity_poly.pdbx_strand_id
1 'polypeptide(L)'
;MAENSPSEKSVTITDNASGKSTILPVTSGTVGPDVIDIRKLYAETGMFTFDPGYGATGSCVSGLTYIDGDEGVLLHRGYAIEELAEKADFLELAYLLLEGELPKPDEKEEFDTAITRHTMVHEQLSNFLRGFRRDAHPMAILCGATGALSAFYHDSTDIHDPLQRMIASRRLIAKMPTLASMAYKYSLGQPFNYPRNNLTYAENFLHMCFAVPAEDY
;
A
#
# COMPACT_ATOMS: atom_id res chain seq x y z
N MET A 1 -5.39 2.15 -20.18
CA MET A 1 -6.26 3.37 -20.15
C MET A 1 -7.64 2.92 -20.59
N ALA A 2 -8.60 2.84 -19.65
CA ALA A 2 -9.98 2.54 -20.02
C ALA A 2 -10.55 3.79 -20.70
N GLU A 3 -10.93 3.68 -21.97
CA GLU A 3 -11.68 4.70 -22.68
C GLU A 3 -13.03 4.85 -21.99
N ASN A 4 -13.26 6.02 -21.39
CA ASN A 4 -14.55 6.43 -20.87
C ASN A 4 -15.52 6.57 -22.04
N SER A 5 -16.37 5.59 -22.27
CA SER A 5 -17.62 5.81 -23.02
C SER A 5 -18.38 6.95 -22.33
N PRO A 6 -18.94 7.91 -23.07
CA PRO A 6 -19.71 8.99 -22.46
C PRO A 6 -20.86 8.38 -21.65
N SER A 7 -20.86 8.61 -20.33
CA SER A 7 -21.94 8.10 -19.47
C SER A 7 -23.23 8.85 -19.85
N GLU A 8 -24.31 8.10 -20.10
CA GLU A 8 -25.65 8.67 -20.31
C GLU A 8 -26.19 9.35 -19.03
N LYS A 9 -25.54 9.09 -17.88
CA LYS A 9 -25.92 9.64 -16.58
C LYS A 9 -25.28 11.02 -16.37
N SER A 10 -26.08 11.98 -15.92
CA SER A 10 -25.63 13.31 -15.55
C SER A 10 -26.46 13.89 -14.42
N VAL A 11 -25.91 14.88 -13.74
CA VAL A 11 -26.64 15.72 -12.77
C VAL A 11 -26.58 17.17 -13.22
N THR A 12 -27.62 17.94 -12.89
CA THR A 12 -27.64 19.39 -13.14
C THR A 12 -27.54 20.12 -11.80
N ILE A 13 -26.56 21.00 -11.68
CA ILE A 13 -26.41 21.92 -10.55
C ILE A 13 -26.88 23.30 -10.99
N THR A 14 -27.83 23.89 -10.25
CA THR A 14 -28.38 25.20 -10.53
C THR A 14 -27.97 26.18 -9.43
N ASP A 15 -27.35 27.29 -9.78
CA ASP A 15 -27.17 28.42 -8.88
C ASP A 15 -28.50 29.19 -8.78
N ASN A 16 -29.14 29.10 -7.65
CA ASN A 16 -30.45 29.72 -7.42
C ASN A 16 -30.41 31.25 -7.41
N ALA A 17 -29.23 31.84 -7.16
CA ALA A 17 -29.08 33.32 -7.15
C ALA A 17 -28.99 33.91 -8.57
N SER A 18 -28.28 33.23 -9.47
CA SER A 18 -28.14 33.69 -10.87
C SER A 18 -29.06 32.96 -11.85
N GLY A 19 -29.67 31.84 -11.45
CA GLY A 19 -30.48 30.98 -12.33
C GLY A 19 -29.65 30.14 -13.32
N LYS A 20 -28.31 30.21 -13.25
CA LYS A 20 -27.43 29.49 -14.17
C LYS A 20 -27.34 28.01 -13.77
N SER A 21 -27.44 27.14 -14.77
CA SER A 21 -27.35 25.69 -14.59
C SER A 21 -26.12 25.12 -15.30
N THR A 22 -25.49 24.14 -14.68
CA THR A 22 -24.32 23.39 -15.18
C THR A 22 -24.61 21.92 -15.14
N ILE A 23 -24.32 21.19 -16.21
CA ILE A 23 -24.50 19.74 -16.33
C ILE A 23 -23.16 19.06 -16.07
N LEU A 24 -23.13 18.19 -15.09
CA LEU A 24 -21.94 17.42 -14.71
C LEU A 24 -22.15 15.92 -15.00
N PRO A 25 -21.16 15.25 -15.59
CA PRO A 25 -21.26 13.81 -15.85
C PRO A 25 -21.20 13.01 -14.55
N VAL A 26 -21.85 11.85 -14.57
CA VAL A 26 -21.82 10.87 -13.48
C VAL A 26 -21.02 9.64 -13.95
N THR A 27 -20.09 9.20 -13.14
CA THR A 27 -19.30 7.99 -13.36
C THR A 27 -19.76 6.90 -12.38
N SER A 28 -20.03 5.71 -12.93
CA SER A 28 -20.37 4.52 -12.11
C SER A 28 -19.17 3.59 -12.06
N GLY A 29 -18.84 3.10 -10.87
CA GLY A 29 -17.88 2.00 -10.69
C GLY A 29 -18.52 0.64 -10.95
N THR A 30 -17.74 -0.44 -10.94
CA THR A 30 -18.25 -1.82 -10.94
C THR A 30 -18.96 -2.17 -9.64
N VAL A 31 -18.53 -1.55 -8.53
CA VAL A 31 -19.14 -1.62 -7.21
C VAL A 31 -19.09 -0.23 -6.57
N GLY A 32 -19.97 0.01 -5.58
CA GLY A 32 -20.06 1.27 -4.87
C GLY A 32 -21.01 2.29 -5.49
N PRO A 33 -21.14 3.48 -4.88
CA PRO A 33 -22.05 4.52 -5.32
C PRO A 33 -21.57 5.20 -6.61
N ASP A 34 -22.52 5.79 -7.32
CA ASP A 34 -22.24 6.68 -8.46
C ASP A 34 -21.51 7.94 -7.98
N VAL A 35 -20.62 8.47 -8.81
CA VAL A 35 -19.78 9.63 -8.49
C VAL A 35 -20.02 10.76 -9.50
N ILE A 36 -20.26 11.98 -9.01
CA ILE A 36 -20.39 13.18 -9.84
C ILE A 36 -19.00 13.68 -10.19
N ASP A 37 -18.67 13.81 -11.47
CA ASP A 37 -17.40 14.39 -11.92
C ASP A 37 -17.43 15.92 -11.84
N ILE A 38 -16.85 16.45 -10.80
CA ILE A 38 -16.83 17.89 -10.51
C ILE A 38 -15.65 18.66 -11.12
N ARG A 39 -14.79 18.04 -11.96
CA ARG A 39 -13.58 18.67 -12.50
C ARG A 39 -13.86 19.96 -13.26
N LYS A 40 -15.04 20.08 -13.89
CA LYS A 40 -15.46 21.28 -14.63
C LYS A 40 -16.24 22.30 -13.79
N LEU A 41 -16.68 21.93 -12.59
CA LEU A 41 -17.58 22.75 -11.78
C LEU A 41 -17.04 24.16 -11.56
N TYR A 42 -15.77 24.30 -11.13
CA TYR A 42 -15.16 25.61 -10.88
C TYR A 42 -15.07 26.47 -12.14
N ALA A 43 -14.64 25.90 -13.26
CA ALA A 43 -14.50 26.65 -14.52
C ALA A 43 -15.84 27.18 -15.02
N GLU A 44 -16.94 26.49 -14.77
CA GLU A 44 -18.26 26.87 -15.27
C GLU A 44 -19.05 27.74 -14.29
N THR A 45 -18.82 27.61 -12.98
CA THR A 45 -19.62 28.30 -11.94
C THR A 45 -18.83 29.26 -11.08
N GLY A 46 -17.50 29.16 -11.03
CA GLY A 46 -16.62 29.85 -10.08
C GLY A 46 -16.70 29.33 -8.65
N MET A 47 -17.41 28.23 -8.40
CA MET A 47 -17.61 27.67 -7.06
C MET A 47 -16.82 26.38 -6.86
N PHE A 48 -16.26 26.21 -5.64
CA PHE A 48 -15.67 24.95 -5.17
C PHE A 48 -16.68 24.16 -4.33
N THR A 49 -16.48 22.84 -4.26
CA THR A 49 -17.12 21.98 -3.27
C THR A 49 -16.37 22.09 -1.94
N PHE A 50 -17.08 21.90 -0.83
CA PHE A 50 -16.49 21.84 0.50
C PHE A 50 -16.87 20.53 1.16
N ASP A 51 -15.88 19.64 1.31
CA ASP A 51 -16.05 18.31 1.91
C ASP A 51 -14.78 17.97 2.72
N PRO A 52 -14.66 18.49 3.97
CA PRO A 52 -13.49 18.22 4.80
C PRO A 52 -13.44 16.71 5.18
N GLY A 53 -12.32 16.06 4.82
CA GLY A 53 -12.09 14.66 5.11
C GLY A 53 -12.61 13.68 4.06
N TYR A 54 -13.08 14.16 2.92
CA TYR A 54 -13.55 13.34 1.80
C TYR A 54 -14.70 12.38 2.17
N GLY A 55 -15.63 12.83 3.04
CA GLY A 55 -16.75 12.02 3.51
C GLY A 55 -17.77 11.64 2.43
N ALA A 56 -17.88 12.49 1.37
CA ALA A 56 -18.79 12.28 0.25
C ALA A 56 -18.13 12.55 -1.11
N THR A 57 -16.80 12.59 -1.18
CA THR A 57 -16.05 12.93 -2.41
C THR A 57 -15.12 11.80 -2.80
N GLY A 58 -15.30 11.24 -4.00
CA GLY A 58 -14.35 10.31 -4.61
C GLY A 58 -13.05 11.04 -5.02
N SER A 59 -11.91 10.64 -4.46
CA SER A 59 -10.61 11.27 -4.72
C SER A 59 -9.87 10.67 -5.93
N CYS A 60 -10.13 9.40 -6.25
CA CYS A 60 -9.51 8.69 -7.36
C CYS A 60 -10.35 7.49 -7.81
N VAL A 61 -10.02 6.97 -8.99
CA VAL A 61 -10.52 5.67 -9.44
C VAL A 61 -9.55 4.60 -8.96
N SER A 62 -10.03 3.60 -8.22
CA SER A 62 -9.23 2.49 -7.72
C SER A 62 -9.81 1.16 -8.19
N GLY A 63 -8.96 0.28 -8.71
CA GLY A 63 -9.27 -1.13 -8.97
C GLY A 63 -8.66 -2.08 -7.93
N LEU A 64 -8.12 -1.53 -6.83
CA LEU A 64 -7.39 -2.32 -5.83
C LEU A 64 -8.29 -2.87 -4.73
N THR A 65 -9.06 -2.00 -4.10
CA THR A 65 -9.81 -2.34 -2.89
C THR A 65 -11.16 -1.65 -2.92
N TYR A 66 -12.20 -2.38 -2.53
CA TYR A 66 -13.50 -1.85 -2.19
C TYR A 66 -13.79 -2.13 -0.72
N ILE A 67 -14.26 -1.11 0.00
CA ILE A 67 -14.64 -1.20 1.41
C ILE A 67 -16.03 -0.60 1.56
N ASP A 68 -16.93 -1.38 2.16
CA ASP A 68 -18.22 -0.92 2.66
C ASP A 68 -18.26 -1.22 4.17
N GLY A 69 -18.09 -0.17 4.96
CA GLY A 69 -18.04 -0.30 6.43
C GLY A 69 -19.40 -0.55 7.05
N ASP A 70 -20.49 -0.14 6.40
CA ASP A 70 -21.86 -0.31 6.90
C ASP A 70 -22.32 -1.76 6.69
N GLU A 71 -22.01 -2.34 5.51
CA GLU A 71 -22.32 -3.73 5.17
C GLU A 71 -21.23 -4.72 5.62
N GLY A 72 -20.08 -4.23 6.07
CA GLY A 72 -18.95 -5.07 6.49
C GLY A 72 -18.26 -5.80 5.33
N VAL A 73 -18.25 -5.21 4.14
CA VAL A 73 -17.66 -5.80 2.92
C VAL A 73 -16.28 -5.24 2.67
N LEU A 74 -15.29 -6.13 2.48
CA LEU A 74 -13.94 -5.80 2.04
C LEU A 74 -13.52 -6.69 0.88
N LEU A 75 -13.24 -6.08 -0.26
CA LEU A 75 -12.74 -6.79 -1.45
C LEU A 75 -11.35 -6.28 -1.84
N HIS A 76 -10.45 -7.20 -2.17
CA HIS A 76 -9.16 -6.91 -2.80
C HIS A 76 -9.16 -7.46 -4.23
N ARG A 77 -9.05 -6.59 -5.23
CA ARG A 77 -9.14 -6.96 -6.65
C ARG A 77 -10.39 -7.79 -7.00
N GLY A 78 -11.47 -7.64 -6.21
CA GLY A 78 -12.71 -8.38 -6.38
C GLY A 78 -12.81 -9.67 -5.54
N TYR A 79 -11.74 -10.11 -4.89
CA TYR A 79 -11.75 -11.25 -3.97
C TYR A 79 -12.18 -10.80 -2.57
N ALA A 80 -13.07 -11.56 -1.94
CA ALA A 80 -13.52 -11.29 -0.57
C ALA A 80 -12.38 -11.54 0.44
N ILE A 81 -12.27 -10.67 1.46
CA ILE A 81 -11.20 -10.80 2.46
C ILE A 81 -11.28 -12.12 3.23
N GLU A 82 -12.50 -12.62 3.49
CA GLU A 82 -12.72 -13.88 4.19
C GLU A 82 -12.09 -15.05 3.42
N GLU A 83 -12.24 -15.05 2.10
CA GLU A 83 -11.67 -16.09 1.25
C GLU A 83 -10.15 -15.99 1.17
N LEU A 84 -9.63 -14.78 1.03
CA LEU A 84 -8.18 -14.54 1.02
C LEU A 84 -7.52 -14.89 2.35
N ALA A 85 -8.17 -14.57 3.48
CA ALA A 85 -7.64 -14.88 4.81
C ALA A 85 -7.56 -16.39 5.10
N GLU A 86 -8.46 -17.19 4.50
CA GLU A 86 -8.45 -18.64 4.67
C GLU A 86 -7.51 -19.37 3.72
N LYS A 87 -7.33 -18.88 2.49
CA LYS A 87 -6.73 -19.63 1.39
C LYS A 87 -5.41 -19.07 0.87
N ALA A 88 -5.14 -17.79 1.09
CA ALA A 88 -3.94 -17.12 0.59
C ALA A 88 -2.94 -16.83 1.71
N ASP A 89 -1.66 -16.87 1.38
CA ASP A 89 -0.61 -16.35 2.26
C ASP A 89 -0.37 -14.84 2.02
N PHE A 90 0.49 -14.24 2.85
CA PHE A 90 0.78 -12.80 2.77
C PHE A 90 1.40 -12.40 1.41
N LEU A 91 2.27 -13.23 0.84
CA LEU A 91 2.93 -12.92 -0.42
C LEU A 91 2.00 -13.10 -1.61
N GLU A 92 1.08 -14.06 -1.57
CA GLU A 92 0.00 -14.18 -2.57
C GLU A 92 -0.92 -12.96 -2.58
N LEU A 93 -1.27 -12.44 -1.39
CA LEU A 93 -2.03 -11.19 -1.29
C LEU A 93 -1.23 -9.99 -1.81
N ALA A 94 0.06 -9.91 -1.47
CA ALA A 94 0.93 -8.83 -1.97
C ALA A 94 1.05 -8.88 -3.51
N TYR A 95 1.19 -10.07 -4.08
CA TYR A 95 1.20 -10.29 -5.53
C TYR A 95 -0.13 -9.86 -6.16
N LEU A 96 -1.25 -10.31 -5.63
CA LEU A 96 -2.60 -9.95 -6.09
C LEU A 96 -2.78 -8.42 -6.17
N LEU A 97 -2.35 -7.70 -5.15
CA LEU A 97 -2.48 -6.23 -5.10
C LEU A 97 -1.57 -5.53 -6.12
N LEU A 98 -0.36 -6.05 -6.35
CA LEU A 98 0.60 -5.48 -7.28
C LEU A 98 0.26 -5.81 -8.75
N GLU A 99 0.01 -7.08 -9.05
CA GLU A 99 -0.12 -7.58 -10.42
C GLU A 99 -1.59 -7.65 -10.88
N GLY A 100 -2.56 -7.71 -9.95
CA GLY A 100 -3.99 -7.65 -10.25
C GLY A 100 -4.74 -8.96 -10.22
N GLU A 101 -4.04 -10.09 -10.22
CA GLU A 101 -4.59 -11.45 -10.15
C GLU A 101 -3.78 -12.32 -9.19
N LEU A 102 -4.35 -13.41 -8.70
CA LEU A 102 -3.62 -14.37 -7.88
C LEU A 102 -2.51 -15.05 -8.70
N PRO A 103 -1.33 -15.31 -8.11
CA PRO A 103 -0.22 -15.91 -8.84
C PRO A 103 -0.51 -17.37 -9.21
N LYS A 104 -0.04 -17.78 -10.38
CA LYS A 104 0.11 -19.21 -10.70
C LYS A 104 1.27 -19.80 -9.91
N PRO A 105 1.38 -21.13 -9.80
CA PRO A 105 2.42 -21.77 -8.98
C PRO A 105 3.86 -21.33 -9.33
N ASP A 106 4.18 -21.18 -10.60
CA ASP A 106 5.48 -20.72 -11.11
C ASP A 106 5.73 -19.23 -10.82
N GLU A 107 4.70 -18.38 -10.97
CA GLU A 107 4.75 -16.95 -10.65
C GLU A 107 4.92 -16.74 -9.14
N LYS A 108 4.25 -17.57 -8.31
CA LYS A 108 4.41 -17.56 -6.86
C LYS A 108 5.83 -17.92 -6.46
N GLU A 109 6.39 -19.01 -6.99
CA GLU A 109 7.77 -19.43 -6.68
C GLU A 109 8.80 -18.36 -7.06
N GLU A 110 8.62 -17.70 -8.21
CA GLU A 110 9.49 -16.60 -8.63
C GLU A 110 9.36 -15.41 -7.66
N PHE A 111 8.14 -15.01 -7.31
CA PHE A 111 7.89 -13.89 -6.43
C PHE A 111 8.42 -14.14 -5.01
N ASP A 112 8.13 -15.30 -4.43
CA ASP A 112 8.61 -15.73 -3.11
C ASP A 112 10.14 -15.73 -3.06
N THR A 113 10.78 -16.26 -4.10
CA THR A 113 12.25 -16.26 -4.24
C THR A 113 12.81 -14.84 -4.33
N ALA A 114 12.15 -13.98 -5.10
CA ALA A 114 12.59 -12.59 -5.24
C ALA A 114 12.48 -11.84 -3.91
N ILE A 115 11.38 -12.01 -3.17
CA ILE A 115 11.20 -11.39 -1.85
C ILE A 115 12.23 -11.93 -0.84
N THR A 116 12.35 -13.25 -0.73
CA THR A 116 13.25 -13.90 0.23
C THR A 116 14.71 -13.48 0.07
N ARG A 117 15.17 -13.30 -1.18
CA ARG A 117 16.56 -12.88 -1.46
C ARG A 117 16.84 -11.40 -1.23
N HIS A 118 15.82 -10.57 -0.95
CA HIS A 118 15.97 -9.13 -0.75
C HIS A 118 15.67 -8.66 0.68
N THR A 119 15.51 -9.58 1.63
CA THR A 119 15.15 -9.29 3.03
C THR A 119 16.24 -8.54 3.81
N MET A 120 17.52 -8.75 3.49
CA MET A 120 18.62 -8.06 4.16
C MET A 120 18.66 -6.57 3.83
N VAL A 121 18.98 -5.76 4.82
CA VAL A 121 19.21 -4.31 4.67
C VAL A 121 20.72 -4.01 4.73
N HIS A 122 21.11 -2.84 4.23
CA HIS A 122 22.49 -2.40 4.28
C HIS A 122 22.95 -2.25 5.74
N GLU A 123 24.14 -2.75 6.09
CA GLU A 123 24.63 -2.78 7.47
C GLU A 123 24.71 -1.37 8.09
N GLN A 124 25.03 -0.35 7.33
CA GLN A 124 25.05 1.03 7.84
C GLN A 124 23.68 1.54 8.30
N LEU A 125 22.58 0.89 7.91
CA LEU A 125 21.25 1.23 8.42
C LEU A 125 21.13 0.97 9.92
N SER A 126 21.88 0.00 10.45
CA SER A 126 21.97 -0.24 11.90
C SER A 126 22.56 0.98 12.64
N ASN A 127 23.52 1.67 12.03
CA ASN A 127 24.08 2.91 12.60
C ASN A 127 23.07 4.07 12.56
N PHE A 128 22.28 4.16 11.47
CA PHE A 128 21.19 5.13 11.38
C PHE A 128 20.16 4.93 12.50
N LEU A 129 19.77 3.68 12.76
CA LEU A 129 18.82 3.34 13.84
C LEU A 129 19.40 3.70 15.23
N ARG A 130 20.70 3.55 15.44
CA ARG A 130 21.36 3.93 16.72
C ARG A 130 21.38 5.45 16.96
N GLY A 131 21.07 6.27 15.96
CA GLY A 131 20.90 7.72 16.10
C GLY A 131 19.59 8.15 16.74
N PHE A 132 18.59 7.27 16.82
CA PHE A 132 17.34 7.56 17.51
C PHE A 132 17.48 7.42 19.03
N ARG A 133 16.61 8.09 19.77
CA ARG A 133 16.46 7.83 21.20
C ARG A 133 15.83 6.45 21.40
N ARG A 134 16.24 5.76 22.46
CA ARG A 134 15.71 4.40 22.76
C ARG A 134 14.23 4.39 23.12
N ASP A 135 13.72 5.50 23.65
CA ASP A 135 12.30 5.71 23.98
C ASP A 135 11.49 6.26 22.79
N ALA A 136 12.09 6.36 21.60
CA ALA A 136 11.35 6.76 20.39
C ALA A 136 10.32 5.71 20.02
N HIS A 137 9.15 6.19 19.55
CA HIS A 137 8.09 5.29 19.11
C HIS A 137 8.54 4.44 17.91
N PRO A 138 8.36 3.09 17.92
CA PRO A 138 8.86 2.22 16.85
C PRO A 138 8.37 2.61 15.46
N MET A 139 7.16 3.15 15.34
CA MET A 139 6.63 3.63 14.05
C MET A 139 7.36 4.87 13.53
N ALA A 140 7.83 5.76 14.42
CA ALA A 140 8.64 6.91 14.01
C ALA A 140 10.02 6.45 13.49
N ILE A 141 10.60 5.45 14.15
CA ILE A 141 11.86 4.81 13.71
C ILE A 141 11.64 4.15 12.33
N LEU A 142 10.57 3.38 12.18
CA LEU A 142 10.24 2.68 10.93
C LEU A 142 10.02 3.66 9.77
N CYS A 143 9.31 4.76 10.01
CA CYS A 143 9.10 5.82 9.02
C CYS A 143 10.44 6.42 8.56
N GLY A 144 11.32 6.79 9.51
CA GLY A 144 12.64 7.31 9.20
C GLY A 144 13.53 6.31 8.46
N ALA A 145 13.53 5.04 8.89
CA ALA A 145 14.31 3.97 8.28
C ALA A 145 13.83 3.65 6.83
N THR A 146 12.52 3.66 6.61
CA THR A 146 11.94 3.46 5.27
C THR A 146 12.36 4.59 4.32
N GLY A 147 12.30 5.85 4.76
CA GLY A 147 12.79 6.99 3.98
C GLY A 147 14.29 6.90 3.69
N ALA A 148 15.10 6.44 4.67
CA ALA A 148 16.53 6.28 4.52
C ALA A 148 16.93 5.22 3.48
N LEU A 149 16.07 4.24 3.14
CA LEU A 149 16.36 3.25 2.11
C LEU A 149 16.69 3.89 0.76
N SER A 150 16.09 5.04 0.43
CA SER A 150 16.38 5.75 -0.82
C SER A 150 17.85 6.18 -0.95
N ALA A 151 18.55 6.38 0.17
CA ALA A 151 19.97 6.70 0.19
C ALA A 151 20.89 5.49 -0.02
N PHE A 152 20.36 4.27 0.01
CA PHE A 152 21.11 3.02 -0.17
C PHE A 152 20.80 2.31 -1.50
N TYR A 153 19.67 2.66 -2.14
CA TYR A 153 19.18 1.98 -3.34
C TYR A 153 18.79 2.99 -4.42
N HIS A 154 19.80 3.45 -5.17
CA HIS A 154 19.64 4.50 -6.20
C HIS A 154 19.03 3.99 -7.52
N ASP A 155 18.92 2.67 -7.69
CA ASP A 155 18.40 1.99 -8.88
C ASP A 155 16.87 1.88 -8.93
N SER A 156 16.17 2.46 -7.96
CA SER A 156 14.72 2.34 -7.82
C SER A 156 14.08 3.59 -7.21
N THR A 157 14.55 4.76 -7.60
CA THR A 157 14.07 6.05 -7.10
C THR A 157 13.15 6.80 -8.06
N ASP A 158 13.14 6.44 -9.35
CA ASP A 158 12.22 7.01 -10.32
C ASP A 158 10.89 6.24 -10.32
N ILE A 159 9.86 6.86 -9.73
CA ILE A 159 8.51 6.30 -9.65
C ILE A 159 7.77 6.29 -11.01
N HIS A 160 8.25 7.05 -12.00
CA HIS A 160 7.64 7.09 -13.33
C HIS A 160 8.16 5.95 -14.23
N ASP A 161 9.35 5.42 -13.95
CA ASP A 161 9.86 4.22 -14.60
C ASP A 161 9.16 2.96 -14.04
N PRO A 162 8.40 2.21 -14.88
CA PRO A 162 7.69 1.01 -14.42
C PRO A 162 8.60 -0.05 -13.81
N LEU A 163 9.80 -0.22 -14.36
CA LEU A 163 10.77 -1.20 -13.87
C LEU A 163 11.31 -0.81 -12.49
N GLN A 164 11.71 0.44 -12.31
CA GLN A 164 12.19 0.92 -11.02
C GLN A 164 11.07 0.88 -9.96
N ARG A 165 9.84 1.21 -10.34
CA ARG A 165 8.68 1.11 -9.44
C ARG A 165 8.41 -0.34 -8.99
N MET A 166 8.49 -1.31 -9.90
CA MET A 166 8.37 -2.74 -9.56
C MET A 166 9.49 -3.18 -8.61
N ILE A 167 10.74 -2.83 -8.90
CA ILE A 167 11.89 -3.15 -8.05
C ILE A 167 11.72 -2.52 -6.66
N ALA A 168 11.32 -1.24 -6.58
CA ALA A 168 11.08 -0.55 -5.33
C ALA A 168 9.99 -1.22 -4.50
N SER A 169 8.87 -1.60 -5.12
CA SER A 169 7.75 -2.26 -4.45
C SER A 169 8.16 -3.61 -3.86
N ARG A 170 8.78 -4.48 -4.64
CA ARG A 170 9.27 -5.79 -4.18
C ARG A 170 10.32 -5.64 -3.07
N ARG A 171 11.24 -4.68 -3.21
CA ARG A 171 12.27 -4.39 -2.22
C ARG A 171 11.69 -3.87 -0.89
N LEU A 172 10.69 -3.00 -0.94
CA LEU A 172 10.02 -2.51 0.27
C LEU A 172 9.28 -3.64 0.98
N ILE A 173 8.53 -4.48 0.27
CA ILE A 173 7.87 -5.65 0.86
C ILE A 173 8.91 -6.54 1.53
N ALA A 174 10.00 -6.89 0.84
CA ALA A 174 11.04 -7.77 1.35
C ALA A 174 11.72 -7.24 2.63
N LYS A 175 11.98 -5.92 2.70
CA LYS A 175 12.76 -5.31 3.79
C LYS A 175 11.93 -4.85 4.97
N MET A 176 10.62 -4.69 4.81
CA MET A 176 9.76 -4.16 5.87
C MET A 176 9.79 -5.00 7.15
N PRO A 177 9.73 -6.36 7.12
CA PRO A 177 9.87 -7.18 8.33
C PRO A 177 11.22 -6.97 9.04
N THR A 178 12.31 -6.84 8.27
CA THR A 178 13.64 -6.60 8.84
C THR A 178 13.72 -5.24 9.53
N LEU A 179 13.22 -4.19 8.89
CA LEU A 179 13.19 -2.85 9.47
C LEU A 179 12.33 -2.77 10.73
N ALA A 180 11.14 -3.40 10.69
CA ALA A 180 10.22 -3.42 11.82
C ALA A 180 10.82 -4.18 13.02
N SER A 181 11.43 -5.34 12.77
CA SER A 181 12.10 -6.12 13.81
C SER A 181 13.32 -5.40 14.40
N MET A 182 14.11 -4.71 13.56
CA MET A 182 15.23 -3.88 14.02
C MET A 182 14.74 -2.73 14.90
N ALA A 183 13.65 -2.04 14.52
CA ALA A 183 13.06 -0.98 15.33
C ALA A 183 12.58 -1.51 16.69
N TYR A 184 11.93 -2.66 16.71
CA TYR A 184 11.50 -3.34 17.94
C TYR A 184 12.68 -3.76 18.83
N LYS A 185 13.65 -4.49 18.28
CA LYS A 185 14.86 -4.91 19.01
C LYS A 185 15.65 -3.73 19.56
N TYR A 186 15.72 -2.64 18.80
CA TYR A 186 16.39 -1.42 19.25
C TYR A 186 15.69 -0.82 20.47
N SER A 187 14.37 -0.73 20.49
CA SER A 187 13.60 -0.20 21.64
C SER A 187 13.82 -1.03 22.91
N LEU A 188 14.01 -2.34 22.78
CA LEU A 188 14.32 -3.25 23.90
C LEU A 188 15.81 -3.23 24.30
N GLY A 189 16.68 -2.67 23.48
CA GLY A 189 18.13 -2.71 23.68
C GLY A 189 18.76 -4.07 23.42
N GLN A 190 18.12 -4.88 22.60
CA GLN A 190 18.59 -6.20 22.19
C GLN A 190 19.38 -6.14 20.89
N PRO A 191 20.27 -7.11 20.61
CA PRO A 191 20.94 -7.23 19.32
C PRO A 191 19.95 -7.55 18.21
N PHE A 192 20.25 -7.12 16.98
CA PHE A 192 19.45 -7.45 15.82
C PHE A 192 19.65 -8.90 15.41
N ASN A 193 18.56 -9.56 15.01
CA ASN A 193 18.61 -10.86 14.34
C ASN A 193 18.57 -10.65 12.83
N TYR A 194 19.36 -11.45 12.12
CA TYR A 194 19.34 -11.45 10.64
C TYR A 194 18.24 -12.35 10.11
N PRO A 195 17.66 -12.03 8.92
CA PRO A 195 16.69 -12.87 8.27
C PRO A 195 17.29 -14.23 7.86
N ARG A 196 16.45 -15.25 7.81
CA ARG A 196 16.79 -16.62 7.37
C ARG A 196 15.98 -16.98 6.13
N ASN A 197 16.65 -17.40 5.05
CA ASN A 197 16.01 -17.71 3.76
C ASN A 197 15.19 -19.01 3.75
N ASN A 198 15.33 -19.83 4.78
CA ASN A 198 14.59 -21.09 4.92
C ASN A 198 13.25 -20.94 5.67
N LEU A 199 12.92 -19.74 6.10
CA LEU A 199 11.67 -19.43 6.80
C LEU A 199 10.69 -18.73 5.84
N THR A 200 9.40 -18.95 6.06
CA THR A 200 8.34 -18.18 5.40
C THR A 200 8.41 -16.70 5.81
N TYR A 201 7.70 -15.84 5.11
CA TYR A 201 7.68 -14.40 5.38
C TYR A 201 7.27 -14.08 6.84
N ALA A 202 6.21 -14.71 7.33
CA ALA A 202 5.72 -14.52 8.70
C ALA A 202 6.67 -15.12 9.75
N GLU A 203 7.14 -16.35 9.53
CA GLU A 203 8.12 -17.00 10.41
C GLU A 203 9.41 -16.20 10.52
N ASN A 204 9.88 -15.65 9.40
CA ASN A 204 11.09 -14.83 9.38
C ASN A 204 10.92 -13.53 10.18
N PHE A 205 9.76 -12.90 10.10
CA PHE A 205 9.43 -11.74 10.92
C PHE A 205 9.44 -12.06 12.42
N LEU A 206 8.77 -13.16 12.81
CA LEU A 206 8.75 -13.63 14.20
C LEU A 206 10.16 -14.00 14.70
N HIS A 207 10.93 -14.72 13.89
CA HIS A 207 12.33 -15.03 14.19
C HIS A 207 13.16 -13.77 14.46
N MET A 208 13.08 -12.78 13.56
CA MET A 208 13.85 -11.53 13.75
C MET A 208 13.41 -10.74 14.97
N CYS A 209 12.12 -10.77 15.34
CA CYS A 209 11.61 -10.08 16.52
C CYS A 209 11.97 -10.79 17.84
N PHE A 210 11.84 -12.11 17.90
CA PHE A 210 11.74 -12.83 19.17
C PHE A 210 12.81 -13.88 19.42
N ALA A 211 13.50 -14.39 18.37
CA ALA A 211 14.53 -15.40 18.57
C ALA A 211 15.64 -14.89 19.52
N VAL A 212 16.06 -15.80 20.40
CA VAL A 212 17.19 -15.64 21.32
C VAL A 212 18.27 -16.69 21.02
N PRO A 213 19.54 -16.50 21.44
CA PRO A 213 20.63 -17.40 21.04
C PRO A 213 20.44 -18.87 21.41
N ALA A 214 19.61 -19.17 22.40
CA ALA A 214 19.39 -20.52 22.91
C ALA A 214 18.17 -21.22 22.33
N GLU A 215 17.31 -20.53 21.58
CA GLU A 215 16.03 -21.05 21.09
C GLU A 215 15.78 -20.59 19.66
N ASP A 216 15.40 -21.53 18.79
CA ASP A 216 14.81 -21.21 17.49
C ASP A 216 13.34 -20.84 17.69
N TYR A 217 12.90 -19.81 16.93
CA TYR A 217 11.53 -19.30 17.01
C TYR A 217 10.84 -19.50 15.67
#